data_1b033d915c66b8b019b438f1922be254
#
_entry.id   1b033d915c66b8b019b438f1922be254
#
_cell.length_a   1.000
_cell.length_b   1.000
_cell.length_c   1.000
_cell.angle_alpha   90.00
_cell.angle_beta   90.00
_cell.angle_gamma   90.00
#
_symmetry.space_group_name_H-M   'P 1'
#
loop_
_entity.id
_entity.type
_entity.pdbx_description
1 polymer ?
#
loop_
_entity_poly.entity_id
_entity_poly.type
_entity_poly.pdbx_seq_one_letter_code
_entity_poly.pdbx_strand_id
1 'polypeptide(L)'
;VIAPVRAVEEPRYDTIAFVCGSQMGKTECQLDLIGQTLDQTPAPIIYVAPSQDFLRDEIEPRLTAMIENAPSLRAKAWRGRKSTKFRKVVGGVPVRLLWAGSATQLSGVSAKLALVDELDRMAENVAGDGDPLGLTEARGFAYRDRKRVVTSTPKRGSVDIERDGASGLEFWKKMPPEDIESPIWRLWQSGTRHHFCWPCPECGEYFVPRFKQLRWPEDATPAEAKRTAHMV
;
A
#
# COMPACT_ATOMS: atom_id res chain seq x y z
N VAL A 1 -8.18 0.20 -7.29
CA VAL A 1 -7.14 -0.72 -6.79
C VAL A 1 -6.34 -1.38 -7.92
N ILE A 2 -6.94 -1.61 -9.11
CA ILE A 2 -6.29 -2.33 -10.24
C ILE A 2 -5.04 -1.63 -10.77
N ALA A 3 -5.06 -0.31 -10.96
CA ALA A 3 -3.94 0.40 -11.56
C ALA A 3 -2.64 0.32 -10.75
N PRO A 4 -2.63 0.53 -9.41
CA PRO A 4 -1.42 0.32 -8.61
C PRO A 4 -0.89 -1.12 -8.64
N VAL A 5 -1.77 -2.13 -8.69
CA VAL A 5 -1.37 -3.54 -8.81
C VAL A 5 -0.67 -3.79 -10.14
N ARG A 6 -1.24 -3.33 -11.25
CA ARG A 6 -0.64 -3.45 -12.58
C ARG A 6 0.70 -2.72 -12.68
N ALA A 7 0.87 -1.60 -11.97
CA ALA A 7 2.15 -0.87 -11.95
C ALA A 7 3.31 -1.71 -11.40
N VAL A 8 3.04 -2.75 -10.59
CA VAL A 8 4.08 -3.69 -10.12
C VAL A 8 4.69 -4.49 -11.26
N GLU A 9 3.93 -4.78 -12.31
CA GLU A 9 4.39 -5.53 -13.48
C GLU A 9 5.23 -4.66 -14.44
N GLU A 10 5.12 -3.34 -14.32
CA GLU A 10 5.85 -2.38 -15.17
C GLU A 10 7.34 -2.31 -14.79
N PRO A 11 8.27 -2.64 -15.69
CA PRO A 11 9.72 -2.66 -15.38
C PRO A 11 10.28 -1.30 -14.94
N ARG A 12 9.66 -0.20 -15.38
CA ARG A 12 10.11 1.17 -15.11
C ARG A 12 9.86 1.63 -13.65
N TYR A 13 9.02 0.92 -12.88
CA TYR A 13 8.70 1.30 -11.51
C TYR A 13 9.31 0.33 -10.51
N ASP A 14 10.23 0.80 -9.69
CA ASP A 14 10.79 0.03 -8.57
C ASP A 14 9.93 0.18 -7.31
N THR A 15 9.30 1.34 -7.14
CA THR A 15 8.48 1.66 -5.98
C THR A 15 7.10 2.16 -6.42
N ILE A 16 6.06 1.60 -5.82
CA ILE A 16 4.67 1.98 -6.01
C ILE A 16 4.12 2.52 -4.69
N ALA A 17 3.84 3.83 -4.64
CA ALA A 17 3.19 4.46 -3.50
C ALA A 17 1.67 4.50 -3.74
N PHE A 18 0.92 3.76 -2.93
CA PHE A 18 -0.53 3.70 -3.01
C PHE A 18 -1.17 4.45 -1.84
N VAL A 19 -1.53 5.70 -2.10
CA VAL A 19 -2.15 6.61 -1.14
C VAL A 19 -3.66 6.54 -1.30
N CYS A 20 -4.38 6.15 -0.27
CA CYS A 20 -5.84 6.17 -0.29
C CYS A 20 -6.43 6.19 1.13
N GLY A 21 -7.71 6.45 1.21
CA GLY A 21 -8.47 6.48 2.45
C GLY A 21 -8.47 5.14 3.20
N SER A 22 -9.03 5.16 4.41
CA SER A 22 -9.29 3.95 5.18
C SER A 22 -10.32 3.07 4.49
N GLN A 23 -10.22 1.74 4.68
CA GLN A 23 -11.17 0.74 4.16
C GLN A 23 -11.29 0.68 2.62
N MET A 24 -10.26 1.12 1.89
CA MET A 24 -10.23 1.12 0.42
C MET A 24 -9.53 -0.11 -0.19
N GLY A 25 -9.31 -1.16 0.58
CA GLY A 25 -8.74 -2.42 0.10
C GLY A 25 -7.22 -2.44 -0.05
N LYS A 26 -6.48 -1.53 0.61
CA LYS A 26 -4.99 -1.46 0.56
C LYS A 26 -4.33 -2.80 0.89
N THR A 27 -4.69 -3.34 2.06
CA THR A 27 -4.12 -4.59 2.58
C THR A 27 -4.49 -5.78 1.70
N GLU A 28 -5.74 -5.84 1.18
CA GLU A 28 -6.13 -6.89 0.21
C GLU A 28 -5.29 -6.85 -1.05
N CYS A 29 -5.06 -5.66 -1.60
CA CYS A 29 -4.19 -5.47 -2.76
C CYS A 29 -2.78 -6.04 -2.51
N GLN A 30 -2.22 -5.86 -1.31
CA GLN A 30 -0.91 -6.42 -0.97
C GLN A 30 -0.95 -7.94 -0.79
N LEU A 31 -2.02 -8.49 -0.20
CA LEU A 31 -2.20 -9.94 -0.08
C LEU A 31 -2.36 -10.59 -1.45
N ASP A 32 -3.11 -9.99 -2.37
CA ASP A 32 -3.25 -10.45 -3.75
C ASP A 32 -1.89 -10.50 -4.47
N LEU A 33 -1.05 -9.47 -4.28
CA LEU A 33 0.31 -9.44 -4.83
C LEU A 33 1.20 -10.56 -4.25
N ILE A 34 1.06 -10.89 -2.97
CA ILE A 34 1.73 -12.05 -2.37
C ILE A 34 1.25 -13.33 -3.08
N GLY A 35 -0.05 -13.52 -3.19
CA GLY A 35 -0.65 -14.70 -3.82
C GLY A 35 -0.18 -14.86 -5.28
N GLN A 36 -0.28 -13.81 -6.08
CA GLN A 36 0.18 -13.79 -7.46
C GLN A 36 1.68 -14.12 -7.58
N THR A 37 2.51 -13.47 -6.76
CA THR A 37 3.97 -13.72 -6.78
C THR A 37 4.29 -15.16 -6.43
N LEU A 38 3.66 -15.72 -5.39
CA LEU A 38 3.91 -17.10 -4.96
C LEU A 38 3.42 -18.13 -6.00
N ASP A 39 2.36 -17.81 -6.72
CA ASP A 39 1.78 -18.72 -7.71
C ASP A 39 2.51 -18.69 -9.04
N GLN A 40 2.77 -17.50 -9.58
CA GLN A 40 3.26 -17.33 -10.96
C GLN A 40 4.79 -17.22 -11.05
N THR A 41 5.41 -16.46 -10.15
CA THR A 41 6.86 -16.18 -10.16
C THR A 41 7.44 -16.24 -8.76
N PRO A 42 7.51 -17.44 -8.12
CA PRO A 42 7.91 -17.56 -6.73
C PRO A 42 9.22 -16.85 -6.42
N ALA A 43 9.17 -15.88 -5.50
CA ALA A 43 10.32 -15.10 -5.07
C ALA A 43 10.19 -14.77 -3.56
N PRO A 44 11.30 -14.50 -2.85
CA PRO A 44 11.25 -14.09 -1.46
C PRO A 44 10.48 -12.77 -1.28
N ILE A 45 9.57 -12.76 -0.30
CA ILE A 45 8.69 -11.63 0.02
C ILE A 45 8.89 -11.22 1.46
N ILE A 46 8.93 -9.91 1.72
CA ILE A 46 8.76 -9.33 3.05
C ILE A 46 7.48 -8.50 3.08
N TYR A 47 6.75 -8.63 4.18
CA TYR A 47 5.61 -7.80 4.51
C TYR A 47 5.91 -7.06 5.82
N VAL A 48 5.93 -5.74 5.78
CA VAL A 48 6.31 -4.89 6.90
C VAL A 48 5.08 -4.14 7.40
N ALA A 49 4.79 -4.25 8.70
CA ALA A 49 3.65 -3.63 9.34
C ALA A 49 4.06 -2.81 10.58
N PRO A 50 3.20 -1.88 11.06
CA PRO A 50 3.55 -0.98 12.15
C PRO A 50 3.70 -1.66 13.51
N SER A 51 3.05 -2.82 13.74
CA SER A 51 3.14 -3.53 15.02
C SER A 51 3.06 -5.04 14.88
N GLN A 52 3.56 -5.76 15.90
CA GLN A 52 3.43 -7.23 15.97
C GLN A 52 1.98 -7.68 16.14
N ASP A 53 1.19 -6.92 16.89
CA ASP A 53 -0.23 -7.24 17.10
C ASP A 53 -1.00 -7.15 15.78
N PHE A 54 -0.76 -6.10 14.99
CA PHE A 54 -1.36 -5.99 13.66
C PHE A 54 -0.97 -7.18 12.75
N LEU A 55 0.29 -7.61 12.78
CA LEU A 55 0.71 -8.79 12.04
C LEU A 55 0.02 -10.08 12.52
N ARG A 56 -0.07 -10.24 13.85
CA ARG A 56 -0.62 -11.46 14.47
C ARG A 56 -2.13 -11.60 14.28
N ASP A 57 -2.84 -10.48 14.42
CA ASP A 57 -4.29 -10.50 14.54
C ASP A 57 -4.98 -10.21 13.21
N GLU A 58 -4.34 -9.45 12.29
CA GLU A 58 -4.93 -9.06 11.02
C GLU A 58 -4.27 -9.75 9.81
N ILE A 59 -2.95 -9.74 9.72
CA ILE A 59 -2.27 -10.16 8.47
C ILE A 59 -2.03 -11.66 8.42
N GLU A 60 -1.50 -12.25 9.48
CA GLU A 60 -1.17 -13.68 9.49
C GLU A 60 -2.40 -14.57 9.25
N PRO A 61 -3.55 -14.36 9.91
CA PRO A 61 -4.72 -15.17 9.65
C PRO A 61 -5.22 -15.06 8.19
N ARG A 62 -5.22 -13.86 7.63
CA ARG A 62 -5.66 -13.63 6.24
C ARG A 62 -4.70 -14.26 5.23
N LEU A 63 -3.38 -14.10 5.43
CA LEU A 63 -2.36 -14.75 4.61
C LEU A 63 -2.48 -16.28 4.68
N THR A 64 -2.68 -16.83 5.86
CA THR A 64 -2.87 -18.26 6.06
C THR A 64 -4.14 -18.76 5.35
N ALA A 65 -5.26 -18.07 5.53
CA ALA A 65 -6.52 -18.40 4.86
C ALA A 65 -6.40 -18.33 3.32
N MET A 66 -5.71 -17.32 2.79
CA MET A 66 -5.44 -17.22 1.35
C MET A 66 -4.64 -18.43 0.83
N ILE A 67 -3.57 -18.82 1.53
CA ILE A 67 -2.74 -19.97 1.14
C ILE A 67 -3.54 -21.27 1.21
N GLU A 68 -4.39 -21.44 2.22
CA GLU A 68 -5.16 -22.67 2.44
C GLU A 68 -6.36 -22.79 1.48
N ASN A 69 -6.98 -21.69 1.13
CA ASN A 69 -8.16 -21.66 0.25
C ASN A 69 -7.81 -21.65 -1.25
N ALA A 70 -6.61 -21.23 -1.64
CA ALA A 70 -6.15 -21.29 -3.02
C ALA A 70 -5.48 -22.65 -3.31
N PRO A 71 -6.07 -23.53 -4.14
CA PRO A 71 -5.54 -24.88 -4.39
C PRO A 71 -4.09 -24.88 -4.88
N SER A 72 -3.70 -23.96 -5.74
CA SER A 72 -2.34 -23.83 -6.27
C SER A 72 -1.33 -23.47 -5.20
N LEU A 73 -1.66 -22.55 -4.30
CA LEU A 73 -0.79 -22.15 -3.20
C LEU A 73 -0.71 -23.24 -2.12
N ARG A 74 -1.84 -23.85 -1.79
CA ARG A 74 -1.92 -24.95 -0.81
C ARG A 74 -1.05 -26.13 -1.22
N ALA A 75 -1.03 -26.47 -2.50
CA ALA A 75 -0.19 -27.56 -3.03
C ALA A 75 1.30 -27.26 -2.91
N LYS A 76 1.71 -26.00 -2.93
CA LYS A 76 3.10 -25.51 -2.81
C LYS A 76 3.51 -25.18 -1.38
N ALA A 77 2.56 -25.16 -0.42
CA ALA A 77 2.80 -24.72 0.94
C ALA A 77 3.59 -25.76 1.75
N TRP A 78 4.66 -25.32 2.40
CA TRP A 78 5.47 -26.16 3.29
C TRP A 78 4.87 -26.19 4.69
N ARG A 79 4.62 -27.41 5.23
CA ARG A 79 4.00 -27.64 6.54
C ARG A 79 4.98 -28.04 7.65
N GLY A 80 6.28 -28.01 7.41
CA GLY A 80 7.31 -28.40 8.38
C GLY A 80 7.84 -27.23 9.22
N ARG A 81 8.87 -27.49 10.03
CA ARG A 81 9.51 -26.52 10.95
C ARG A 81 10.00 -25.22 10.28
N LYS A 82 10.15 -25.18 8.97
CA LYS A 82 10.55 -23.98 8.22
C LYS A 82 9.42 -22.97 8.10
N SER A 83 8.15 -23.36 8.33
CA SER A 83 6.99 -22.48 8.31
C SER A 83 6.57 -22.19 9.76
N THR A 84 6.52 -20.92 10.13
CA THR A 84 6.11 -20.43 11.44
C THR A 84 5.00 -19.40 11.29
N LYS A 85 4.49 -18.87 12.43
CA LYS A 85 3.47 -17.82 12.41
C LYS A 85 3.87 -16.62 11.54
N PHE A 86 5.11 -16.13 11.68
CA PHE A 86 5.61 -14.95 10.97
C PHE A 86 6.50 -15.29 9.75
N ARG A 87 6.55 -16.56 9.37
CA ARG A 87 7.27 -17.00 8.18
C ARG A 87 6.54 -18.15 7.52
N LYS A 88 5.98 -17.92 6.35
CA LYS A 88 5.39 -18.96 5.51
C LYS A 88 6.39 -19.35 4.43
N VAL A 89 6.38 -20.60 4.01
CA VAL A 89 7.19 -21.10 2.88
C VAL A 89 6.24 -21.70 1.86
N VAL A 90 6.18 -21.12 0.67
CA VAL A 90 5.32 -21.56 -0.43
C VAL A 90 6.15 -21.59 -1.70
N GLY A 91 6.10 -22.69 -2.46
CA GLY A 91 6.92 -22.84 -3.67
C GLY A 91 8.44 -22.80 -3.40
N GLY A 92 8.87 -23.19 -2.17
CA GLY A 92 10.27 -23.15 -1.77
C GLY A 92 10.79 -21.77 -1.33
N VAL A 93 10.00 -20.69 -1.47
CA VAL A 93 10.41 -19.33 -1.11
C VAL A 93 9.73 -18.84 0.16
N PRO A 94 10.40 -17.99 0.98
CA PRO A 94 9.83 -17.46 2.21
C PRO A 94 8.98 -16.22 1.95
N VAL A 95 7.83 -16.13 2.63
CA VAL A 95 7.12 -14.90 2.94
C VAL A 95 7.36 -14.60 4.42
N ARG A 96 7.93 -13.45 4.72
CA ARG A 96 8.23 -13.03 6.09
C ARG A 96 7.39 -11.83 6.49
N LEU A 97 6.71 -11.96 7.62
CA LEU A 97 5.97 -10.87 8.27
C LEU A 97 6.89 -10.20 9.27
N LEU A 98 7.19 -8.94 9.06
CA LEU A 98 8.19 -8.17 9.81
C LEU A 98 7.54 -6.98 10.49
N TRP A 99 7.97 -6.70 11.70
CA TRP A 99 7.52 -5.54 12.46
C TRP A 99 8.48 -4.37 12.25
N ALA A 100 7.95 -3.20 11.91
CA ALA A 100 8.70 -1.97 11.66
C ALA A 100 9.42 -1.41 12.90
N GLY A 101 9.07 -1.83 14.13
CA GLY A 101 9.78 -1.45 15.36
C GLY A 101 11.04 -2.25 15.66
N SER A 102 11.46 -3.20 14.81
CA SER A 102 12.65 -4.04 15.02
C SER A 102 13.63 -3.92 13.85
N ALA A 103 14.65 -3.12 14.03
CA ALA A 103 15.73 -2.97 13.05
C ALA A 103 16.41 -4.30 12.72
N THR A 104 16.63 -5.16 13.72
CA THR A 104 17.21 -6.49 13.53
C THR A 104 16.38 -7.38 12.60
N GLN A 105 15.03 -7.35 12.72
CA GLN A 105 14.16 -8.11 11.82
C GLN A 105 14.22 -7.54 10.39
N LEU A 106 14.24 -6.22 10.27
CA LEU A 106 14.34 -5.56 8.98
C LEU A 106 15.71 -5.75 8.32
N SER A 107 16.79 -5.93 9.08
CA SER A 107 18.17 -6.00 8.55
C SER A 107 18.59 -7.38 8.04
N GLY A 108 17.95 -8.46 8.48
CA GLY A 108 18.44 -9.84 8.31
C GLY A 108 17.96 -10.58 7.06
N VAL A 109 17.26 -9.96 6.10
CA VAL A 109 16.61 -10.69 5.01
C VAL A 109 16.69 -9.95 3.67
N SER A 110 16.87 -10.68 2.58
CA SER A 110 16.72 -10.15 1.22
C SER A 110 15.37 -10.56 0.66
N ALA A 111 14.74 -9.66 -0.11
CA ALA A 111 13.45 -9.91 -0.75
C ALA A 111 13.38 -9.26 -2.13
N LYS A 112 12.75 -9.95 -3.07
CA LYS A 112 12.44 -9.41 -4.40
C LYS A 112 11.21 -8.49 -4.35
N LEU A 113 10.21 -8.85 -3.53
CA LEU A 113 9.01 -8.05 -3.29
C LEU A 113 8.97 -7.60 -1.83
N ALA A 114 8.96 -6.30 -1.61
CA ALA A 114 8.79 -5.67 -0.30
C ALA A 114 7.44 -4.96 -0.24
N LEU A 115 6.60 -5.34 0.70
CA LEU A 115 5.29 -4.75 0.96
C LEU A 115 5.35 -4.01 2.29
N VAL A 116 5.01 -2.73 2.29
CA VAL A 116 4.99 -1.88 3.49
C VAL A 116 3.57 -1.37 3.67
N ASP A 117 2.90 -1.80 4.72
CA ASP A 117 1.51 -1.42 4.98
C ASP A 117 1.41 -0.44 6.15
N GLU A 118 0.50 0.54 6.01
CA GLU A 118 0.23 1.57 7.00
C GLU A 118 1.48 2.36 7.41
N LEU A 119 2.26 2.83 6.42
CA LEU A 119 3.52 3.56 6.64
C LEU A 119 3.39 4.74 7.63
N ASP A 120 2.32 5.53 7.54
CA ASP A 120 2.10 6.69 8.42
C ASP A 120 1.84 6.32 9.90
N ARG A 121 1.71 5.01 10.20
CA ARG A 121 1.62 4.48 11.57
C ARG A 121 2.95 3.99 12.11
N MET A 122 3.97 3.93 11.29
CA MET A 122 5.31 3.49 11.70
C MET A 122 6.07 4.64 12.35
N ALA A 123 7.04 4.29 13.19
CA ALA A 123 7.98 5.26 13.73
C ALA A 123 8.89 5.79 12.62
N GLU A 124 9.24 7.07 12.67
CA GLU A 124 10.12 7.70 11.69
C GLU A 124 11.56 7.17 11.76
N ASN A 125 11.96 6.66 12.93
CA ASN A 125 13.26 6.07 13.15
C ASN A 125 13.10 4.75 13.93
N VAL A 126 13.60 3.67 13.35
CA VAL A 126 13.52 2.32 13.92
C VAL A 126 14.74 2.08 14.81
N ALA A 127 14.58 2.29 16.10
CA ALA A 127 15.61 2.02 17.11
C ALA A 127 16.99 2.67 16.81
N GLY A 128 17.05 3.79 16.10
CA GLY A 128 18.28 4.47 15.72
C GLY A 128 18.89 4.07 14.38
N ASP A 129 18.38 3.01 13.73
CA ASP A 129 18.95 2.46 12.48
C ASP A 129 18.39 3.10 11.20
N GLY A 130 17.51 4.10 11.33
CA GLY A 130 16.94 4.81 10.17
C GLY A 130 15.44 4.62 9.99
N ASP A 131 14.90 5.14 8.90
CA ASP A 131 13.48 5.07 8.60
C ASP A 131 13.09 3.70 8.00
N PRO A 132 11.82 3.26 8.19
CA PRO A 132 11.36 1.97 7.69
C PRO A 132 11.49 1.79 6.18
N LEU A 133 11.34 2.86 5.39
CA LEU A 133 11.47 2.79 3.93
C LEU A 133 12.90 2.53 3.50
N GLY A 134 13.87 3.24 4.06
CA GLY A 134 15.29 3.04 3.78
C GLY A 134 15.74 1.63 4.17
N LEU A 135 15.31 1.15 5.35
CA LEU A 135 15.62 -0.21 5.80
C LEU A 135 15.02 -1.28 4.88
N THR A 136 13.81 -1.09 4.36
CA THR A 136 13.17 -2.04 3.42
C THR A 136 13.78 -1.97 2.01
N GLU A 137 14.22 -0.79 1.57
CA GLU A 137 14.86 -0.62 0.26
C GLU A 137 16.15 -1.44 0.15
N ALA A 138 16.98 -1.39 1.18
CA ALA A 138 18.22 -2.15 1.25
C ALA A 138 18.01 -3.67 1.09
N ARG A 139 16.82 -4.20 1.42
CA ARG A 139 16.49 -5.64 1.30
C ARG A 139 16.32 -6.09 -0.14
N GLY A 140 16.03 -5.17 -1.05
CA GLY A 140 15.85 -5.45 -2.47
C GLY A 140 17.13 -5.45 -3.30
N PHE A 141 18.24 -4.96 -2.80
CA PHE A 141 19.46 -4.74 -3.62
C PHE A 141 20.06 -6.01 -4.24
N ALA A 142 19.77 -7.18 -3.68
CA ALA A 142 20.17 -8.45 -4.27
C ALA A 142 19.38 -8.81 -5.55
N TYR A 143 18.30 -8.11 -5.86
CA TYR A 143 17.42 -8.38 -6.99
C TYR A 143 17.36 -7.17 -7.92
N ARG A 144 17.72 -7.39 -9.20
CA ARG A 144 17.71 -6.31 -10.20
C ARG A 144 16.28 -5.84 -10.54
N ASP A 145 15.34 -6.75 -10.49
CA ASP A 145 13.90 -6.54 -10.77
C ASP A 145 13.06 -6.49 -9.50
N ARG A 146 13.65 -5.95 -8.41
CA ARG A 146 12.96 -5.76 -7.14
C ARG A 146 11.77 -4.83 -7.27
N LYS A 147 10.76 -5.07 -6.43
CA LYS A 147 9.57 -4.23 -6.32
C LYS A 147 9.30 -3.88 -4.86
N ARG A 148 8.88 -2.67 -4.62
CA ARG A 148 8.42 -2.19 -3.32
C ARG A 148 7.04 -1.56 -3.48
N VAL A 149 6.05 -2.06 -2.75
CA VAL A 149 4.70 -1.50 -2.72
C VAL A 149 4.44 -0.96 -1.33
N VAL A 150 4.18 0.32 -1.25
CA VAL A 150 3.97 1.04 0.00
C VAL A 150 2.55 1.57 0.02
N THR A 151 1.79 1.21 1.04
CA THR A 151 0.42 1.67 1.21
C THR A 151 0.25 2.40 2.54
N SER A 152 -0.52 3.45 2.55
CA SER A 152 -0.97 4.12 3.79
C SER A 152 -2.13 5.07 3.53
N THR A 153 -2.81 5.43 4.62
CA THR A 153 -3.67 6.60 4.68
C THR A 153 -2.88 7.75 5.32
N PRO A 154 -2.71 8.90 4.65
CA PRO A 154 -2.07 10.07 5.25
C PRO A 154 -2.76 10.46 6.55
N LYS A 155 -1.98 10.72 7.62
CA LYS A 155 -2.53 11.03 8.94
C LYS A 155 -2.30 12.46 9.41
N ARG A 156 -1.38 13.16 8.81
CA ARG A 156 -0.95 14.51 9.23
C ARG A 156 -0.57 15.36 8.03
N GLY A 157 -0.49 16.67 8.28
CA GLY A 157 -0.20 17.67 7.27
C GLY A 157 -1.46 18.18 6.57
N SER A 158 -1.27 19.25 5.82
CA SER A 158 -2.28 19.85 4.95
C SER A 158 -1.95 19.61 3.50
N VAL A 159 -2.95 19.75 2.64
CA VAL A 159 -2.79 19.67 1.19
C VAL A 159 -3.55 20.79 0.53
N ASP A 160 -2.95 21.37 -0.50
CA ASP A 160 -3.56 22.36 -1.36
C ASP A 160 -3.93 21.76 -2.73
N ILE A 161 -4.71 22.51 -3.46
CA ILE A 161 -5.17 22.17 -4.79
C ILE A 161 -4.64 23.22 -5.76
N GLU A 162 -4.20 22.77 -6.92
CA GLU A 162 -3.86 23.61 -8.06
C GLU A 162 -4.71 23.21 -9.27
N ARG A 163 -5.08 24.18 -10.09
CA ARG A 163 -5.76 23.94 -11.37
C ARG A 163 -4.72 23.86 -12.47
N ASP A 164 -4.71 22.74 -13.18
CA ASP A 164 -3.84 22.59 -14.34
C ASP A 164 -4.35 23.42 -15.52
N GLY A 165 -3.50 24.29 -16.05
CA GLY A 165 -3.89 25.20 -17.12
C GLY A 165 -4.19 24.52 -18.46
N ALA A 166 -3.63 23.34 -18.71
CA ALA A 166 -3.81 22.60 -19.95
C ALA A 166 -5.11 21.78 -19.97
N SER A 167 -5.37 21.03 -18.89
CA SER A 167 -6.55 20.16 -18.79
C SER A 167 -7.75 20.81 -18.11
N GLY A 168 -7.54 21.92 -17.39
CA GLY A 168 -8.57 22.55 -16.55
C GLY A 168 -8.92 21.75 -15.29
N LEU A 169 -8.31 20.60 -15.09
CA LEU A 169 -8.56 19.75 -13.92
C LEU A 169 -7.88 20.31 -12.67
N GLU A 170 -8.48 20.02 -11.53
CA GLU A 170 -7.88 20.36 -10.23
C GLU A 170 -7.14 19.14 -9.68
N PHE A 171 -5.85 19.31 -9.40
CA PHE A 171 -4.98 18.30 -8.84
C PHE A 171 -4.46 18.70 -7.45
N TRP A 172 -3.91 17.71 -6.71
CA TRP A 172 -3.18 18.00 -5.49
C TRP A 172 -1.89 18.77 -5.86
N LYS A 173 -1.72 19.95 -5.28
CA LYS A 173 -0.57 20.80 -5.50
C LYS A 173 0.73 20.11 -5.14
N LYS A 174 1.78 20.34 -5.93
CA LYS A 174 3.13 19.91 -5.57
C LYS A 174 3.64 20.74 -4.40
N MET A 175 4.14 20.07 -3.37
CA MET A 175 4.66 20.69 -2.15
C MET A 175 6.16 20.46 -2.03
N PRO A 176 6.93 21.40 -1.42
CA PRO A 176 8.30 21.15 -1.01
C PRO A 176 8.37 19.97 -0.04
N PRO A 177 9.38 19.07 -0.15
CA PRO A 177 9.48 17.89 0.71
C PRO A 177 9.53 18.20 2.21
N GLU A 178 10.09 19.34 2.59
CA GLU A 178 10.19 19.85 3.96
C GLU A 178 8.84 20.21 4.58
N ASP A 179 7.87 20.58 3.76
CA ASP A 179 6.52 20.94 4.20
C ASP A 179 5.58 19.72 4.31
N ILE A 180 6.07 18.53 3.94
CA ILE A 180 5.25 17.31 3.91
C ILE A 180 5.49 16.49 5.17
N GLU A 181 4.51 16.46 6.07
CA GLU A 181 4.57 15.71 7.32
C GLU A 181 4.30 14.19 7.14
N SER A 182 3.41 13.81 6.23
CA SER A 182 3.04 12.42 5.99
C SER A 182 4.08 11.69 5.15
N PRO A 183 4.70 10.60 5.64
CA PRO A 183 5.70 9.84 4.87
C PRO A 183 5.17 9.28 3.57
N ILE A 184 3.94 8.73 3.56
CA ILE A 184 3.35 8.19 2.32
C ILE A 184 3.04 9.31 1.33
N TRP A 185 2.61 10.48 1.82
CA TRP A 185 2.35 11.63 0.96
C TRP A 185 3.65 12.18 0.35
N ARG A 186 4.73 12.22 1.12
CA ARG A 186 6.07 12.59 0.64
C ARG A 186 6.54 11.63 -0.45
N LEU A 187 6.38 10.33 -0.25
CA LEU A 187 6.74 9.32 -1.24
C LEU A 187 5.94 9.48 -2.54
N TRP A 188 4.63 9.71 -2.45
CA TRP A 188 3.77 9.94 -3.61
C TRP A 188 4.14 11.24 -4.34
N GLN A 189 4.40 12.32 -3.62
CA GLN A 189 4.79 13.62 -4.18
C GLN A 189 6.14 13.58 -4.92
N SER A 190 7.06 12.72 -4.48
CA SER A 190 8.35 12.50 -5.16
C SER A 190 8.27 11.61 -6.40
N GLY A 191 7.14 10.92 -6.61
CA GLY A 191 6.93 10.00 -7.71
C GLY A 191 6.20 10.63 -8.90
N THR A 192 5.49 9.78 -9.64
CA THR A 192 4.73 10.17 -10.85
C THR A 192 3.44 10.93 -10.56
N ARG A 193 3.00 10.97 -9.31
CA ARG A 193 1.81 11.71 -8.86
C ARG A 193 0.53 11.37 -9.63
N HIS A 194 0.30 10.11 -9.94
CA HIS A 194 -0.94 9.69 -10.59
C HIS A 194 -2.15 9.98 -9.70
N HIS A 195 -3.17 10.59 -10.27
CA HIS A 195 -4.43 10.89 -9.61
C HIS A 195 -5.50 9.89 -10.04
N PHE A 196 -6.33 9.51 -9.10
CA PHE A 196 -7.53 8.74 -9.40
C PHE A 196 -8.64 9.71 -9.80
N CYS A 197 -9.10 9.61 -11.05
CA CYS A 197 -10.15 10.46 -11.59
C CYS A 197 -11.43 9.66 -11.84
N TRP A 198 -12.57 10.28 -11.62
CA TRP A 198 -13.88 9.75 -11.97
C TRP A 198 -14.43 10.48 -13.19
N PRO A 199 -15.12 9.80 -14.09
CA PRO A 199 -15.92 10.48 -15.11
C PRO A 199 -17.21 11.00 -14.47
N CYS A 200 -17.59 12.21 -14.79
CA CYS A 200 -18.89 12.76 -14.42
C CYS A 200 -20.00 11.93 -15.10
N PRO A 201 -21.01 11.44 -14.37
CA PRO A 201 -22.08 10.64 -14.98
C PRO A 201 -22.98 11.45 -15.95
N GLU A 202 -22.99 12.77 -15.86
CA GLU A 202 -23.82 13.63 -16.70
C GLU A 202 -23.10 14.10 -17.97
N CYS A 203 -21.87 14.64 -17.83
CA CYS A 203 -21.13 15.20 -18.98
C CYS A 203 -19.95 14.35 -19.44
N GLY A 204 -19.55 13.32 -18.69
CA GLY A 204 -18.41 12.46 -19.01
C GLY A 204 -17.03 13.05 -18.73
N GLU A 205 -16.95 14.32 -18.34
CA GLU A 205 -15.66 14.95 -17.99
C GLU A 205 -15.05 14.31 -16.73
N TYR A 206 -13.74 14.18 -16.72
CA TYR A 206 -13.01 13.61 -15.58
C TYR A 206 -12.75 14.65 -14.50
N PHE A 207 -12.81 14.23 -13.25
CA PHE A 207 -12.42 15.05 -12.10
C PHE A 207 -11.77 14.18 -11.01
N VAL A 208 -10.95 14.80 -10.15
CA VAL A 208 -10.39 14.16 -8.96
C VAL A 208 -11.43 14.28 -7.84
N PRO A 209 -12.05 13.16 -7.39
CA PRO A 209 -13.11 13.22 -6.39
C PRO A 209 -12.56 13.66 -5.02
N ARG A 210 -13.26 14.59 -4.38
CA ARG A 210 -12.93 15.12 -3.06
C ARG A 210 -14.14 15.22 -2.18
N PHE A 211 -13.96 15.00 -0.88
CA PHE A 211 -15.07 15.05 0.09
C PHE A 211 -15.80 16.39 0.04
N LYS A 212 -15.09 17.51 -0.14
CA LYS A 212 -15.69 18.84 -0.24
C LYS A 212 -16.64 19.05 -1.42
N GLN A 213 -16.62 18.17 -2.42
CA GLN A 213 -17.53 18.18 -3.57
C GLN A 213 -18.80 17.36 -3.29
N LEU A 214 -18.84 16.60 -2.20
CA LEU A 214 -20.02 15.84 -1.81
C LEU A 214 -21.04 16.80 -1.17
N ARG A 215 -22.27 16.78 -1.66
CA ARG A 215 -23.36 17.59 -1.18
C ARG A 215 -24.54 16.70 -0.75
N TRP A 216 -25.23 17.11 0.29
CA TRP A 216 -26.50 16.59 0.77
C TRP A 216 -27.26 17.72 1.48
N PRO A 217 -28.60 17.64 1.68
CA PRO A 217 -29.34 18.64 2.45
C PRO A 217 -28.77 18.79 3.88
N GLU A 218 -28.63 20.04 4.34
CA GLU A 218 -28.01 20.33 5.64
C GLU A 218 -28.75 19.66 6.81
N ASP A 219 -30.09 19.58 6.74
CA ASP A 219 -30.93 18.99 7.78
C ASP A 219 -31.14 17.47 7.60
N ALA A 220 -30.44 16.84 6.67
CA ALA A 220 -30.63 15.42 6.37
C ALA A 220 -30.19 14.53 7.54
N THR A 221 -31.03 13.58 7.90
CA THR A 221 -30.61 12.47 8.75
C THR A 221 -29.52 11.65 8.05
N PRO A 222 -28.70 10.86 8.79
CA PRO A 222 -27.67 10.01 8.16
C PRO A 222 -28.22 9.09 7.06
N ALA A 223 -29.45 8.58 7.24
CA ALA A 223 -30.10 7.72 6.24
C ALA A 223 -30.53 8.50 4.99
N GLU A 224 -30.99 9.73 5.12
CA GLU A 224 -31.34 10.62 4.03
C GLU A 224 -30.10 11.12 3.30
N ALA A 225 -29.06 11.56 4.02
CA ALA A 225 -27.79 11.95 3.44
C ALA A 225 -27.18 10.81 2.58
N LYS A 226 -27.25 9.58 3.07
CA LYS A 226 -26.80 8.40 2.31
C LYS A 226 -27.55 8.21 0.98
N ARG A 227 -28.83 8.58 0.91
CA ARG A 227 -29.66 8.41 -0.30
C ARG A 227 -29.56 9.60 -1.26
N THR A 228 -29.33 10.80 -0.74
CA THR A 228 -29.42 12.07 -1.50
C THR A 228 -28.07 12.70 -1.79
N ALA A 229 -26.98 12.19 -1.18
CA ALA A 229 -25.65 12.69 -1.42
C ALA A 229 -25.25 12.54 -2.89
N HIS A 230 -24.72 13.62 -3.47
CA HIS A 230 -24.25 13.68 -4.83
C HIS A 230 -22.98 14.53 -4.92
N MET A 231 -22.21 14.35 -5.99
CA MET A 231 -21.00 15.13 -6.25
C MET A 231 -21.33 16.36 -7.11
N VAL A 232 -20.68 17.48 -6.80
CA VAL A 232 -20.76 18.73 -7.55
C VAL A 232 -19.38 19.26 -7.91
#